data_798055f887c5fddd39a153d0060e390e
#
_entry.id   798055f887c5fddd39a153d0060e390e
#
_cell.length_a   1.000
_cell.length_b   1.000
_cell.length_c   1.000
_cell.angle_alpha   90.00
_cell.angle_beta   90.00
_cell.angle_gamma   90.00
#
_symmetry.space_group_name_H-M   'P 1'
#
loop_
_entity.id
_entity.type
_entity.pdbx_description
1 polymer ?
#
loop_
_entity_poly.entity_id
_entity_poly.type
_entity_poly.pdbx_seq_one_letter_code
_entity_poly.pdbx_strand_id
1 'polypeptide(L)'
;MHPWLHLKTITRHKLLVMHYCFRIGLYKQGLLHDLSKYSPVEFLAGCKYYQGDRSPNNAEREETGLSLSWLHHKGRNRHHYEYWIDYVPGDDRIINGVPMPRKYIAEMVMDRISASRNYLGDKYDQTQPLQYFLKGKEKLWFIHPETSRELEGLLRILNDHGEEVLVSYIKNVYLKGRKYNKKRNVEKSTCTTYR
;
A
#
# COMPACT_ATOMS: atom_id res chain seq x y z
N MET A 1 7.83 -20.45 -16.56
CA MET A 1 6.63 -20.29 -15.69
C MET A 1 6.80 -21.12 -14.41
N HIS A 2 6.47 -20.52 -13.24
CA HIS A 2 6.67 -21.14 -11.93
C HIS A 2 5.38 -21.11 -11.07
N PRO A 3 4.30 -21.82 -11.46
CA PRO A 3 2.99 -21.69 -10.83
C PRO A 3 3.00 -22.08 -9.35
N TRP A 4 3.68 -23.15 -8.99
CA TRP A 4 3.75 -23.62 -7.61
C TRP A 4 4.52 -22.67 -6.70
N LEU A 5 5.68 -22.19 -7.16
CA LEU A 5 6.50 -21.23 -6.41
C LEU A 5 5.77 -19.90 -6.25
N HIS A 6 5.12 -19.42 -7.32
CA HIS A 6 4.31 -18.21 -7.26
C HIS A 6 3.14 -18.35 -6.29
N LEU A 7 2.37 -19.45 -6.37
CA LEU A 7 1.28 -19.74 -5.43
C LEU A 7 1.76 -19.72 -3.97
N LYS A 8 2.87 -20.41 -3.69
CA LYS A 8 3.47 -20.45 -2.35
C LYS A 8 3.83 -19.03 -1.88
N THR A 9 4.43 -18.22 -2.74
CA THR A 9 4.85 -16.85 -2.40
C THR A 9 3.66 -15.94 -2.10
N ILE A 10 2.62 -15.92 -2.94
CA ILE A 10 1.45 -15.06 -2.71
C ILE A 10 0.63 -15.52 -1.49
N THR A 11 0.56 -16.85 -1.25
CA THR A 11 -0.15 -17.39 -0.08
C THR A 11 0.61 -17.06 1.21
N ARG A 12 1.94 -17.23 1.25
CA ARG A 12 2.77 -16.83 2.39
C ARG A 12 2.61 -15.34 2.69
N HIS A 13 2.70 -14.49 1.67
CA HIS A 13 2.49 -13.06 1.80
C HIS A 13 1.11 -12.74 2.40
N LYS A 14 0.03 -13.31 1.83
CA LYS A 14 -1.33 -13.12 2.33
C LYS A 14 -1.47 -13.51 3.81
N LEU A 15 -0.91 -14.63 4.22
CA LEU A 15 -0.97 -15.08 5.63
C LEU A 15 -0.21 -14.12 6.56
N LEU A 16 0.93 -13.59 6.13
CA LEU A 16 1.66 -12.57 6.88
C LEU A 16 0.84 -11.29 7.04
N VAL A 17 0.26 -10.77 5.95
CA VAL A 17 -0.59 -9.56 6.02
C VAL A 17 -1.81 -9.80 6.90
N MET A 18 -2.45 -10.96 6.77
CA MET A 18 -3.59 -11.34 7.61
C MET A 18 -3.20 -11.34 9.09
N HIS A 19 -2.06 -11.94 9.45
CA HIS A 19 -1.54 -11.94 10.81
C HIS A 19 -1.37 -10.51 11.36
N TYR A 20 -0.67 -9.63 10.64
CA TYR A 20 -0.47 -8.26 11.07
C TYR A 20 -1.77 -7.45 11.12
N CYS A 21 -2.65 -7.59 10.13
CA CYS A 21 -3.95 -6.93 10.13
C CYS A 21 -4.81 -7.34 11.34
N PHE A 22 -4.76 -8.61 11.74
CA PHE A 22 -5.50 -9.11 12.92
C PHE A 22 -4.94 -8.49 14.22
N ARG A 23 -3.63 -8.33 14.32
CA ARG A 23 -2.99 -7.69 15.49
C ARG A 23 -3.46 -6.24 15.69
N ILE A 24 -3.73 -5.51 14.61
CA ILE A 24 -4.23 -4.13 14.65
C ILE A 24 -5.76 -4.02 14.62
N GLY A 25 -6.50 -5.15 14.59
CA GLY A 25 -7.97 -5.18 14.60
C GLY A 25 -8.64 -5.01 13.24
N LEU A 26 -7.89 -5.09 12.13
CA LEU A 26 -8.40 -5.01 10.75
C LEU A 26 -8.73 -6.40 10.18
N TYR A 27 -9.65 -7.13 10.83
CA TYR A 27 -9.97 -8.53 10.48
C TYR A 27 -10.45 -8.69 9.03
N LYS A 28 -11.41 -7.84 8.60
CA LYS A 28 -11.97 -7.91 7.25
C LYS A 28 -10.88 -7.67 6.19
N GLN A 29 -10.04 -6.65 6.40
CA GLN A 29 -8.94 -6.36 5.50
C GLN A 29 -7.95 -7.53 5.40
N GLY A 30 -7.55 -8.09 6.54
CA GLY A 30 -6.64 -9.23 6.56
C GLY A 30 -7.18 -10.45 5.83
N LEU A 31 -8.48 -10.76 5.99
CA LEU A 31 -9.12 -11.87 5.28
C LEU A 31 -9.22 -11.65 3.77
N LEU A 32 -9.53 -10.41 3.33
CA LEU A 32 -9.79 -10.07 1.94
C LEU A 32 -8.56 -9.54 1.21
N HIS A 33 -7.45 -9.31 1.92
CA HIS A 33 -6.22 -8.78 1.34
C HIS A 33 -5.77 -9.60 0.13
N ASP A 34 -5.55 -8.90 -0.97
CA ASP A 34 -4.94 -9.45 -2.19
C ASP A 34 -5.61 -10.70 -2.78
N LEU A 35 -6.90 -10.92 -2.52
CA LEU A 35 -7.62 -12.04 -3.16
C LEU A 35 -7.57 -11.97 -4.68
N SER A 36 -7.44 -10.79 -5.24
CA SER A 36 -7.31 -10.59 -6.69
C SER A 36 -6.09 -11.31 -7.30
N LYS A 37 -5.01 -11.53 -6.50
CA LYS A 37 -3.80 -12.26 -6.94
C LYS A 37 -4.07 -13.71 -7.35
N TYR A 38 -5.18 -14.29 -6.90
CA TYR A 38 -5.62 -15.63 -7.30
C TYR A 38 -6.50 -15.63 -8.56
N SER A 39 -6.86 -14.46 -9.09
CA SER A 39 -7.57 -14.37 -10.38
C SER A 39 -6.67 -14.77 -11.54
N PRO A 40 -7.22 -15.31 -12.64
CA PRO A 40 -6.42 -15.69 -13.80
C PRO A 40 -5.51 -14.56 -14.32
N VAL A 41 -6.00 -13.32 -14.32
CA VAL A 41 -5.27 -12.14 -14.83
C VAL A 41 -3.97 -11.90 -14.07
N GLU A 42 -4.02 -11.92 -12.73
CA GLU A 42 -2.82 -11.68 -11.91
C GLU A 42 -2.01 -12.97 -11.74
N PHE A 43 -2.67 -14.12 -11.56
CA PHE A 43 -1.99 -15.38 -11.29
C PHE A 43 -1.14 -15.85 -12.46
N LEU A 44 -1.66 -15.83 -13.70
CA LEU A 44 -0.93 -16.28 -14.88
C LEU A 44 0.26 -15.36 -15.19
N ALA A 45 0.07 -14.04 -15.09
CA ALA A 45 1.17 -13.08 -15.21
C ALA A 45 2.23 -13.32 -14.11
N GLY A 46 1.78 -13.52 -12.86
CA GLY A 46 2.66 -13.86 -11.75
C GLY A 46 3.46 -15.14 -11.98
N CYS A 47 2.86 -16.18 -12.55
CA CYS A 47 3.57 -17.43 -12.92
C CYS A 47 4.61 -17.22 -14.02
N LYS A 48 4.28 -16.37 -15.02
CA LYS A 48 5.18 -16.08 -16.15
C LYS A 48 6.41 -15.30 -15.68
N TYR A 49 6.19 -14.25 -14.89
CA TYR A 49 7.22 -13.28 -14.50
C TYR A 49 7.84 -13.53 -13.12
N TYR A 50 7.60 -14.69 -12.52
CA TYR A 50 8.14 -15.06 -11.21
C TYR A 50 9.66 -15.13 -11.20
N GLN A 51 10.30 -14.42 -10.27
CA GLN A 51 11.75 -14.41 -10.06
C GLN A 51 12.15 -14.83 -8.62
N GLY A 52 11.22 -14.78 -7.67
CA GLY A 52 11.44 -15.21 -6.28
C GLY A 52 11.88 -14.12 -5.32
N ASP A 53 12.60 -13.13 -5.78
CA ASP A 53 13.23 -12.05 -4.99
C ASP A 53 12.52 -10.69 -5.07
N ARG A 54 11.57 -10.54 -6.00
CA ARG A 54 10.80 -9.33 -6.22
C ARG A 54 9.41 -9.58 -6.79
N SER A 55 8.58 -8.52 -6.82
CA SER A 55 7.24 -8.61 -7.42
C SER A 55 7.32 -8.93 -8.92
N PRO A 56 6.55 -9.92 -9.42
CA PRO A 56 6.45 -10.23 -10.85
C PRO A 56 6.02 -9.05 -11.71
N ASN A 57 5.24 -8.11 -11.16
CA ASN A 57 4.78 -6.90 -11.88
C ASN A 57 5.94 -6.03 -12.37
N ASN A 58 7.09 -6.05 -11.68
CA ASN A 58 8.27 -5.31 -12.12
C ASN A 58 8.89 -5.95 -13.36
N ALA A 59 9.02 -7.27 -13.37
CA ALA A 59 9.54 -8.00 -14.54
C ALA A 59 8.58 -7.91 -15.75
N GLU A 60 7.26 -7.96 -15.52
CA GLU A 60 6.27 -7.69 -16.57
C GLU A 60 6.47 -6.30 -17.18
N ARG A 61 6.64 -5.28 -16.33
CA ARG A 61 6.83 -3.89 -16.76
C ARG A 61 8.15 -3.67 -17.51
N GLU A 62 9.21 -4.34 -17.08
CA GLU A 62 10.52 -4.30 -17.76
C GLU A 62 10.47 -4.95 -19.15
N GLU A 63 9.71 -6.04 -19.32
CA GLU A 63 9.57 -6.74 -20.61
C GLU A 63 8.62 -6.04 -21.58
N THR A 64 7.49 -5.50 -21.08
CA THR A 64 6.38 -5.05 -21.94
C THR A 64 6.12 -3.54 -21.90
N GLY A 65 6.88 -2.78 -21.10
CA GLY A 65 6.71 -1.35 -20.88
C GLY A 65 5.60 -0.99 -19.87
N LEU A 66 4.70 -1.94 -19.54
CA LEU A 66 3.62 -1.76 -18.57
C LEU A 66 3.31 -3.07 -17.83
N SER A 67 2.48 -3.03 -16.79
CA SER A 67 2.01 -4.25 -16.11
C SER A 67 0.49 -4.26 -16.06
N LEU A 68 -0.13 -5.13 -16.87
CA LEU A 68 -1.57 -5.33 -16.87
C LEU A 68 -2.03 -5.99 -15.57
N SER A 69 -1.24 -6.90 -15.02
CA SER A 69 -1.51 -7.51 -13.72
C SER A 69 -1.52 -6.48 -12.60
N TRP A 70 -0.60 -5.48 -12.64
CA TRP A 70 -0.61 -4.38 -11.69
C TRP A 70 -1.82 -3.45 -11.85
N LEU A 71 -2.20 -3.11 -13.08
CA LEU A 71 -3.40 -2.30 -13.35
C LEU A 71 -4.66 -2.98 -12.79
N HIS A 72 -4.79 -4.30 -13.01
CA HIS A 72 -5.87 -5.09 -12.43
C HIS A 72 -5.82 -5.09 -10.91
N HIS A 73 -4.64 -5.29 -10.33
CA HIS A 73 -4.40 -5.38 -8.89
C HIS A 73 -4.73 -4.07 -8.18
N LYS A 74 -4.12 -2.96 -8.58
CA LYS A 74 -4.31 -1.66 -7.92
C LYS A 74 -5.75 -1.15 -8.01
N GLY A 75 -6.48 -1.49 -9.06
CA GLY A 75 -7.89 -1.13 -9.23
C GLY A 75 -8.86 -1.89 -8.31
N ARG A 76 -8.42 -2.99 -7.68
CA ARG A 76 -9.23 -3.84 -6.77
C ARG A 76 -8.80 -3.77 -5.32
N ASN A 77 -7.59 -3.28 -5.06
CA ASN A 77 -6.99 -3.30 -3.73
C ASN A 77 -6.81 -1.88 -3.18
N ARG A 78 -7.70 -1.49 -2.28
CA ARG A 78 -7.78 -0.13 -1.74
C ARG A 78 -6.63 0.25 -0.81
N HIS A 79 -5.78 -0.67 -0.43
CA HIS A 79 -4.55 -0.39 0.34
C HIS A 79 -3.41 0.15 -0.53
N HIS A 80 -3.58 0.22 -1.86
CA HIS A 80 -2.67 0.91 -2.76
C HIS A 80 -3.12 2.36 -2.98
N TYR A 81 -2.20 3.33 -2.83
CA TYR A 81 -2.52 4.76 -3.02
C TYR A 81 -2.88 5.09 -4.47
N GLU A 82 -2.46 4.28 -5.44
CA GLU A 82 -2.82 4.41 -6.86
C GLU A 82 -4.31 4.14 -7.14
N TYR A 83 -5.02 3.53 -6.21
CA TYR A 83 -6.48 3.42 -6.25
C TYR A 83 -7.15 4.77 -5.98
N TRP A 84 -6.50 5.64 -5.18
CA TRP A 84 -7.05 6.90 -4.67
C TRP A 84 -6.63 8.08 -5.52
N ILE A 85 -6.95 8.02 -6.82
CA ILE A 85 -6.66 9.05 -7.82
C ILE A 85 -7.98 9.41 -8.50
N ASP A 86 -8.28 10.72 -8.58
CA ASP A 86 -9.52 11.21 -9.19
C ASP A 86 -9.31 12.61 -9.80
N TYR A 87 -10.28 13.05 -10.58
CA TYR A 87 -10.34 14.41 -11.06
C TYR A 87 -10.72 15.37 -9.92
N VAL A 88 -9.95 16.45 -9.76
CA VAL A 88 -10.21 17.46 -8.74
C VAL A 88 -10.69 18.74 -9.44
N PRO A 89 -11.97 19.13 -9.32
CA PRO A 89 -12.50 20.35 -9.93
C PRO A 89 -11.77 21.60 -9.43
N GLY A 90 -11.39 22.49 -10.35
CA GLY A 90 -10.74 23.78 -10.02
C GLY A 90 -9.24 23.68 -9.75
N ASP A 91 -8.60 22.52 -9.90
CA ASP A 91 -7.14 22.38 -9.89
C ASP A 91 -6.61 22.41 -11.33
N ASP A 92 -5.46 23.04 -11.57
CA ASP A 92 -4.78 23.05 -12.87
C ASP A 92 -4.34 21.64 -13.30
N ARG A 93 -4.28 20.70 -12.38
CA ARG A 93 -4.02 19.29 -12.63
C ARG A 93 -5.31 18.54 -12.89
N ILE A 94 -5.38 17.88 -14.04
CA ILE A 94 -6.53 17.09 -14.48
C ILE A 94 -6.77 15.89 -13.55
N ILE A 95 -5.69 15.28 -13.02
CA ILE A 95 -5.75 14.09 -12.17
C ILE A 95 -4.91 14.35 -10.92
N ASN A 96 -5.45 14.05 -9.73
CA ASN A 96 -4.75 14.23 -8.47
C ASN A 96 -5.07 13.08 -7.48
N GLY A 97 -4.21 12.91 -6.48
CA GLY A 97 -4.48 12.01 -5.38
C GLY A 97 -5.57 12.55 -4.44
N VAL A 98 -6.43 11.66 -3.96
CA VAL A 98 -7.41 11.97 -2.91
C VAL A 98 -7.01 11.32 -1.59
N PRO A 99 -7.43 11.89 -0.42
CA PRO A 99 -7.04 11.36 0.89
C PRO A 99 -7.44 9.90 1.06
N MET A 100 -6.49 9.07 1.38
CA MET A 100 -6.71 7.66 1.65
C MET A 100 -7.22 7.45 3.09
N PRO A 101 -8.31 6.68 3.31
CA PRO A 101 -8.78 6.42 4.67
C PRO A 101 -7.76 5.65 5.50
N ARG A 102 -7.59 6.03 6.77
CA ARG A 102 -6.59 5.48 7.71
C ARG A 102 -6.52 3.95 7.77
N LYS A 103 -7.65 3.27 7.70
CA LYS A 103 -7.68 1.80 7.70
C LYS A 103 -6.93 1.19 6.53
N TYR A 104 -6.92 1.84 5.36
CA TYR A 104 -6.20 1.36 4.19
C TYR A 104 -4.72 1.77 4.23
N ILE A 105 -4.39 2.92 4.82
CA ILE A 105 -2.99 3.28 5.11
C ILE A 105 -2.40 2.27 6.10
N ALA A 106 -3.12 1.91 7.17
CA ALA A 106 -2.70 0.89 8.12
C ALA A 106 -2.50 -0.48 7.44
N GLU A 107 -3.45 -0.90 6.60
CA GLU A 107 -3.34 -2.13 5.79
C GLU A 107 -2.09 -2.07 4.88
N MET A 108 -1.85 -0.95 4.18
CA MET A 108 -0.66 -0.75 3.35
C MET A 108 0.65 -0.87 4.13
N VAL A 109 0.69 -0.37 5.38
CA VAL A 109 1.88 -0.51 6.24
C VAL A 109 2.10 -1.99 6.59
N MET A 110 1.04 -2.73 6.95
CA MET A 110 1.14 -4.17 7.22
C MET A 110 1.56 -4.97 5.98
N ASP A 111 1.05 -4.57 4.80
CA ASP A 111 1.46 -5.14 3.52
C ASP A 111 2.96 -4.93 3.25
N ARG A 112 3.49 -3.71 3.44
CA ARG A 112 4.91 -3.39 3.23
C ARG A 112 5.84 -4.17 4.15
N ILE A 113 5.49 -4.33 5.43
CA ILE A 113 6.23 -5.19 6.37
C ILE A 113 6.22 -6.63 5.87
N SER A 114 5.05 -7.14 5.50
CA SER A 114 4.86 -8.52 5.05
C SER A 114 5.59 -8.80 3.74
N ALA A 115 5.56 -7.86 2.79
CA ALA A 115 6.29 -7.96 1.52
C ALA A 115 7.81 -8.00 1.76
N SER A 116 8.33 -7.10 2.61
CA SER A 116 9.75 -7.09 2.97
C SER A 116 10.17 -8.41 3.62
N ARG A 117 9.41 -8.93 4.59
CA ARG A 117 9.67 -10.24 5.20
C ARG A 117 9.57 -11.40 4.20
N ASN A 118 8.61 -11.33 3.28
CA ASN A 118 8.39 -12.39 2.31
C ASN A 118 9.54 -12.51 1.30
N TYR A 119 10.08 -11.39 0.83
CA TYR A 119 11.16 -11.36 -0.17
C TYR A 119 12.56 -11.41 0.45
N LEU A 120 12.77 -10.81 1.61
CA LEU A 120 14.11 -10.74 2.23
C LEU A 120 14.38 -11.91 3.20
N GLY A 121 13.34 -12.60 3.69
CA GLY A 121 13.48 -13.68 4.66
C GLY A 121 14.27 -13.25 5.89
N ASP A 122 15.36 -13.96 6.20
CA ASP A 122 16.23 -13.67 7.36
C ASP A 122 17.03 -12.36 7.24
N LYS A 123 17.07 -11.78 6.02
CA LYS A 123 17.72 -10.48 5.78
C LYS A 123 16.76 -9.30 6.03
N TYR A 124 15.52 -9.58 6.43
CA TYR A 124 14.57 -8.51 6.74
C TYR A 124 15.05 -7.69 7.93
N ASP A 125 15.01 -6.37 7.75
CA ASP A 125 15.24 -5.37 8.78
C ASP A 125 14.07 -4.38 8.80
N GLN A 126 13.68 -3.91 9.98
CA GLN A 126 12.54 -2.99 10.17
C GLN A 126 12.72 -1.63 9.48
N THR A 127 13.93 -1.29 9.05
CA THR A 127 14.23 -0.05 8.31
C THR A 127 13.84 -0.13 6.83
N GLN A 128 13.79 -1.34 6.28
CA GLN A 128 13.56 -1.60 4.84
C GLN A 128 12.27 -0.97 4.29
N PRO A 129 11.09 -1.07 4.96
CA PRO A 129 9.87 -0.46 4.45
C PRO A 129 9.95 1.06 4.32
N LEU A 130 10.62 1.75 5.26
CA LEU A 130 10.86 3.19 5.18
C LEU A 130 11.82 3.54 4.06
N GLN A 131 12.95 2.86 3.97
CA GLN A 131 13.96 3.08 2.91
C GLN A 131 13.35 2.91 1.52
N TYR A 132 12.55 1.85 1.32
CA TYR A 132 11.84 1.62 0.06
C TYR A 132 10.88 2.76 -0.28
N PHE A 133 10.13 3.25 0.71
CA PHE A 133 9.22 4.37 0.49
C PHE A 133 9.97 5.66 0.14
N LEU A 134 10.99 6.02 0.90
CA LEU A 134 11.77 7.25 0.68
C LEU A 134 12.48 7.26 -0.69
N LYS A 135 13.01 6.12 -1.13
CA LYS A 135 13.64 5.98 -2.46
C LYS A 135 12.69 6.32 -3.61
N GLY A 136 11.39 6.02 -3.45
CA GLY A 136 10.37 6.29 -4.47
C GLY A 136 9.62 7.61 -4.29
N LYS A 137 9.68 8.23 -3.11
CA LYS A 137 8.79 9.31 -2.68
C LYS A 137 8.72 10.50 -3.65
N GLU A 138 9.86 10.95 -4.18
CA GLU A 138 9.92 12.09 -5.12
C GLU A 138 9.18 11.84 -6.43
N LYS A 139 9.05 10.57 -6.84
CA LYS A 139 8.35 10.18 -8.06
C LYS A 139 6.84 10.00 -7.86
N LEU A 140 6.36 10.08 -6.61
CA LEU A 140 4.96 9.85 -6.24
C LEU A 140 4.17 11.16 -6.19
N TRP A 141 4.31 12.01 -7.22
CA TRP A 141 3.62 13.31 -7.32
C TRP A 141 2.09 13.21 -7.17
N PHE A 142 1.53 12.06 -7.53
CA PHE A 142 0.09 11.80 -7.51
C PHE A 142 -0.45 11.32 -6.16
N ILE A 143 0.39 11.01 -5.18
CA ILE A 143 -0.09 10.65 -3.84
C ILE A 143 -0.57 11.89 -3.10
N HIS A 144 -1.75 11.80 -2.46
CA HIS A 144 -2.25 12.91 -1.64
C HIS A 144 -1.25 13.24 -0.51
N PRO A 145 -0.93 14.53 -0.26
CA PRO A 145 0.08 14.92 0.74
C PRO A 145 -0.20 14.39 2.15
N GLU A 146 -1.48 14.34 2.57
CA GLU A 146 -1.87 13.78 3.86
C GLU A 146 -1.59 12.27 3.93
N THR A 147 -1.93 11.52 2.85
CA THR A 147 -1.63 10.08 2.75
C THR A 147 -0.12 9.83 2.83
N SER A 148 0.68 10.60 2.09
CA SER A 148 2.15 10.48 2.10
C SER A 148 2.72 10.75 3.49
N ARG A 149 2.25 11.81 4.17
CA ARG A 149 2.69 12.18 5.52
C ARG A 149 2.31 11.13 6.57
N GLU A 150 1.06 10.62 6.55
CA GLU A 150 0.62 9.59 7.49
C GLU A 150 1.35 8.27 7.26
N LEU A 151 1.55 7.86 6.01
CA LEU A 151 2.32 6.66 5.67
C LEU A 151 3.76 6.77 6.16
N GLU A 152 4.44 7.88 5.85
CA GLU A 152 5.82 8.11 6.31
C GLU A 152 5.91 8.12 7.83
N GLY A 153 4.98 8.78 8.52
CA GLY A 153 4.95 8.81 9.99
C GLY A 153 4.87 7.42 10.61
N LEU A 154 4.01 6.53 10.07
CA LEU A 154 3.92 5.15 10.54
C LEU A 154 5.19 4.34 10.23
N LEU A 155 5.78 4.53 9.06
CA LEU A 155 7.03 3.85 8.69
C LEU A 155 8.23 4.34 9.52
N ARG A 156 8.25 5.61 9.97
CA ARG A 156 9.26 6.11 10.91
C ARG A 156 9.09 5.50 12.30
N ILE A 157 7.86 5.34 12.79
CA ILE A 157 7.62 4.61 14.06
C ILE A 157 8.14 3.18 13.96
N LEU A 158 7.93 2.50 12.83
CA LEU A 158 8.51 1.18 12.60
C LEU A 158 10.02 1.20 12.67
N ASN A 159 10.63 2.13 11.92
CA ASN A 159 12.08 2.25 11.80
C ASN A 159 12.74 2.51 13.18
N ASP A 160 12.17 3.43 13.96
CA ASP A 160 12.79 3.97 15.17
C ASP A 160 12.46 3.13 16.41
N HIS A 161 11.29 2.47 16.43
CA HIS A 161 10.75 1.83 17.65
C HIS A 161 10.33 0.36 17.45
N GLY A 162 10.35 -0.15 16.21
CA GLY A 162 10.04 -1.54 15.90
C GLY A 162 8.56 -1.87 15.77
N GLU A 163 8.31 -3.13 15.42
CA GLU A 163 6.97 -3.60 15.04
C GLU A 163 5.98 -3.59 16.20
N GLU A 164 6.39 -3.95 17.42
CA GLU A 164 5.49 -4.02 18.57
C GLU A 164 4.93 -2.64 18.93
N VAL A 165 5.78 -1.61 18.92
CA VAL A 165 5.38 -0.23 19.18
C VAL A 165 4.46 0.27 18.07
N LEU A 166 4.82 0.02 16.80
CA LEU A 166 3.98 0.38 15.66
C LEU A 166 2.59 -0.26 15.73
N VAL A 167 2.50 -1.57 15.97
CA VAL A 167 1.23 -2.30 16.08
C VAL A 167 0.37 -1.74 17.21
N SER A 168 0.97 -1.51 18.38
CA SER A 168 0.27 -0.90 19.52
C SER A 168 -0.24 0.50 19.19
N TYR A 169 0.59 1.34 18.56
CA TYR A 169 0.21 2.69 18.14
C TYR A 169 -0.93 2.68 17.13
N ILE A 170 -0.84 1.85 16.08
CA ILE A 170 -1.89 1.77 15.06
C ILE A 170 -3.21 1.33 15.68
N LYS A 171 -3.21 0.26 16.49
CA LYS A 171 -4.41 -0.29 17.11
C LYS A 171 -5.08 0.67 18.09
N ASN A 172 -4.28 1.30 18.95
CA ASN A 172 -4.80 2.02 20.12
C ASN A 172 -4.96 3.53 19.90
N VAL A 173 -4.21 4.11 18.97
CA VAL A 173 -4.17 5.55 18.71
C VAL A 173 -4.63 5.88 17.30
N TYR A 174 -3.90 5.39 16.28
CA TYR A 174 -4.07 5.80 14.90
C TYR A 174 -5.45 5.47 14.34
N LEU A 175 -5.95 4.24 14.53
CA LEU A 175 -7.27 3.80 14.05
C LEU A 175 -8.43 4.34 14.89
N LYS A 176 -8.20 4.74 16.15
CA LYS A 176 -9.22 5.35 17.03
C LYS A 176 -9.35 6.86 16.84
N GLY A 177 -8.35 7.51 16.26
CA GLY A 177 -8.35 8.95 16.02
C GLY A 177 -9.35 9.36 14.94
N ARG A 178 -10.21 10.32 15.27
CA ARG A 178 -11.29 11.01 14.51
C ARG A 178 -11.78 10.30 13.23
N LYS A 179 -13.05 9.90 13.25
CA LYS A 179 -13.83 9.60 12.03
C LYS A 179 -13.63 10.75 11.04
N TYR A 180 -13.22 10.40 9.81
CA TYR A 180 -13.15 11.33 8.67
C TYR A 180 -14.45 12.13 8.59
N ASN A 181 -14.42 13.42 8.91
CA ASN A 181 -15.58 14.28 8.89
C ASN A 181 -15.71 14.85 7.47
N LYS A 182 -16.51 14.15 6.63
CA LYS A 182 -16.78 14.46 5.22
C LYS A 182 -17.18 15.92 4.96
N LYS A 183 -17.65 16.64 6.00
CA LYS A 183 -18.15 18.01 5.90
C LYS A 183 -17.08 19.12 6.01
N ARG A 184 -15.87 18.84 6.51
CA ARG A 184 -14.85 19.89 6.76
C ARG A 184 -13.93 20.24 5.60
N ASN A 185 -13.85 19.41 4.57
CA ASN A 185 -12.89 19.62 3.47
C ASN A 185 -13.47 20.36 2.26
N VAL A 186 -14.80 20.56 2.19
CA VAL A 186 -15.40 21.37 1.11
C VAL A 186 -15.26 22.87 1.38
N GLU A 187 -15.20 23.29 2.66
CA GLU A 187 -15.17 24.71 3.01
C GLU A 187 -13.77 25.35 3.07
N LYS A 188 -12.70 24.57 3.02
CA LYS A 188 -11.31 25.10 3.05
C LYS A 188 -10.64 25.21 1.68
N SER A 189 -11.31 24.76 0.63
CA SER A 189 -10.82 24.88 -0.76
C SER A 189 -11.26 26.19 -1.46
N THR A 190 -12.12 26.97 -0.84
CA THR A 190 -12.55 28.25 -1.40
C THR A 190 -12.02 29.37 -0.52
N CYS A 191 -10.82 29.81 -0.64
CA CYS A 191 -10.34 31.16 -0.50
C CYS A 191 -8.80 31.22 -0.44
N THR A 192 -8.16 31.40 -1.56
CA THR A 192 -7.01 32.32 -1.66
C THR A 192 -6.96 32.81 -3.10
N THR A 193 -7.73 33.84 -3.39
CA THR A 193 -7.58 34.72 -4.54
C THR A 193 -6.26 35.46 -4.35
N TYR A 194 -5.29 35.19 -5.18
CA TYR A 194 -4.14 36.08 -5.34
C TYR A 194 -4.59 37.30 -6.17
N ARG A 195 -4.45 38.50 -5.56
CA ARG A 195 -4.33 39.78 -6.28
C ARG A 195 -2.90 39.93 -6.76
#